data_b2723229cc1de17000f2d47962ce0347
#
_entry.id   b2723229cc1de17000f2d47962ce0347
#
_cell.length_a   1.000
_cell.length_b   1.000
_cell.length_c   1.000
_cell.angle_alpha   90.00
_cell.angle_beta   90.00
_cell.angle_gamma   90.00
#
_symmetry.space_group_name_H-M   'P 1'
#
loop_
_entity.id
_entity.type
_entity.pdbx_description
1 polymer ?
#
loop_
_entity_poly.entity_id
_entity_poly.type
_entity_poly.pdbx_seq_one_letter_code
_entity_poly.pdbx_strand_id
1 'polypeptide(L)'
;ILAQNGYHCALSGKWHLGNSIEPQQGFQEWYTIGMGGCCYYHPDMVDHGEITVHHGEYVTDLITDRALEYLKELGEGDAPFYLSVHYTAPHSPWEKEHHPAKWIDYYDGCTFPSIPNVPDHPDLRTGAVYGTGKREENLRGYFAAISAMDEQIGRLLDAVEEQGLADNTVILFTADNGMSMGQHGVWGKGNGTFPMNMYDSAVKVPFLISWPGHIPANTVCSEMISACDLLPT
;
A
#
# COMPACT_ATOMS: atom_id res chain seq x y z
N ILE A 1 -19.14 -11.72 -1.47
CA ILE A 1 -19.05 -12.73 -2.55
C ILE A 1 -18.09 -13.83 -2.12
N LEU A 2 -16.79 -13.55 -1.88
CA LEU A 2 -15.79 -14.57 -1.58
C LEU A 2 -16.16 -15.40 -0.35
N ALA A 3 -16.44 -14.79 0.80
CA ALA A 3 -16.86 -15.51 2.01
C ALA A 3 -18.13 -16.33 1.81
N GLN A 4 -19.09 -15.86 0.98
CA GLN A 4 -20.31 -16.60 0.63
C GLN A 4 -20.03 -17.83 -0.27
N ASN A 5 -18.84 -17.89 -0.87
CA ASN A 5 -18.37 -19.01 -1.68
C ASN A 5 -17.30 -19.85 -0.98
N GLY A 6 -17.24 -19.77 0.35
CA GLY A 6 -16.40 -20.64 1.16
C GLY A 6 -14.98 -20.17 1.36
N TYR A 7 -14.63 -18.95 0.91
CA TYR A 7 -13.31 -18.39 1.19
C TYR A 7 -13.20 -17.91 2.64
N HIS A 8 -12.07 -18.18 3.26
CA HIS A 8 -11.67 -17.52 4.50
C HIS A 8 -10.96 -16.21 4.15
N CYS A 9 -11.50 -15.09 4.60
CA CYS A 9 -11.04 -13.75 4.20
C CYS A 9 -10.35 -13.06 5.36
N ALA A 10 -9.12 -12.61 5.12
CA ALA A 10 -8.29 -11.89 6.08
C ALA A 10 -7.87 -10.52 5.54
N LEU A 11 -7.75 -9.54 6.44
CA LEU A 11 -7.22 -8.22 6.12
C LEU A 11 -6.16 -7.81 7.14
N SER A 12 -5.01 -7.40 6.66
CA SER A 12 -3.96 -6.75 7.45
C SER A 12 -3.62 -5.39 6.86
N GLY A 13 -3.79 -4.31 7.64
CA GLY A 13 -3.35 -2.97 7.27
C GLY A 13 -4.43 -1.91 7.23
N LYS A 14 -4.32 -0.96 6.32
CA LYS A 14 -5.19 0.22 6.29
C LYS A 14 -6.61 -0.12 5.80
N TRP A 15 -7.59 0.21 6.64
CA TRP A 15 -8.99 0.32 6.22
C TRP A 15 -9.41 1.78 6.30
N HIS A 16 -9.99 2.33 5.25
CA HIS A 16 -10.35 3.76 5.19
C HIS A 16 -11.77 3.97 4.65
N LEU A 17 -12.63 2.97 4.83
CA LEU A 17 -14.01 2.96 4.34
C LEU A 17 -15.02 2.88 5.51
N GLY A 18 -14.85 3.73 6.52
CA GLY A 18 -15.73 3.79 7.69
C GLY A 18 -15.08 3.25 8.95
N ASN A 19 -15.80 2.39 9.71
CA ASN A 19 -15.33 1.85 10.98
C ASN A 19 -14.17 0.86 10.77
N SER A 20 -13.03 1.13 11.40
CA SER A 20 -11.86 0.23 11.40
C SER A 20 -11.82 -0.71 12.61
N ILE A 21 -12.65 -0.48 13.64
CA ILE A 21 -12.59 -1.21 14.91
C ILE A 21 -13.17 -2.62 14.75
N GLU A 22 -14.24 -2.76 13.99
CA GLU A 22 -14.92 -4.02 13.80
C GLU A 22 -14.67 -4.59 12.40
N PRO A 23 -14.52 -5.92 12.28
CA PRO A 23 -14.41 -6.57 10.97
C PRO A 23 -15.56 -6.17 10.05
N GLN A 24 -15.22 -5.78 8.84
CA GLN A 24 -16.23 -5.48 7.83
C GLN A 24 -16.79 -6.75 7.22
N GLN A 25 -18.02 -6.66 6.67
CA GLN A 25 -18.74 -7.83 6.18
C GLN A 25 -17.91 -8.66 5.20
N GLY A 26 -17.70 -9.92 5.55
CA GLY A 26 -16.98 -10.89 4.73
C GLY A 26 -15.56 -11.18 5.19
N PHE A 27 -15.00 -10.40 6.11
CA PHE A 27 -13.71 -10.69 6.72
C PHE A 27 -13.87 -11.42 8.05
N GLN A 28 -13.16 -12.51 8.23
CA GLN A 28 -13.07 -13.27 9.47
C GLN A 28 -11.86 -12.82 10.30
N GLU A 29 -10.72 -12.57 9.63
CA GLU A 29 -9.51 -12.07 10.27
C GLU A 29 -9.36 -10.57 9.98
N TRP A 30 -9.06 -9.80 11.05
CA TRP A 30 -9.07 -8.34 10.96
C TRP A 30 -7.99 -7.70 11.81
N TYR A 31 -6.97 -7.18 11.15
CA TYR A 31 -5.91 -6.40 11.78
C TYR A 31 -5.72 -5.09 11.03
N THR A 32 -6.11 -3.97 11.63
CA THR A 32 -6.16 -2.69 10.91
C THR A 32 -5.55 -1.55 11.68
N ILE A 33 -5.22 -0.48 10.96
CA ILE A 33 -4.90 0.81 11.57
C ILE A 33 -6.20 1.42 12.10
N GLY A 34 -6.18 1.88 13.34
CA GLY A 34 -7.36 2.38 14.06
C GLY A 34 -8.06 3.57 13.40
N MET A 35 -7.30 4.36 12.62
CA MET A 35 -7.81 5.49 11.83
C MET A 35 -7.27 5.42 10.40
N GLY A 36 -7.80 6.21 9.48
CA GLY A 36 -7.40 6.20 8.07
C GLY A 36 -5.93 6.57 7.75
N GLY A 37 -5.13 6.87 8.75
CA GLY A 37 -3.69 7.12 8.68
C GLY A 37 -3.06 7.07 10.05
N CYS A 38 -1.74 6.92 10.12
CA CYS A 38 -0.99 6.86 11.37
C CYS A 38 0.41 7.45 11.20
N CYS A 39 1.08 7.73 12.31
CA CYS A 39 2.52 7.86 12.34
C CYS A 39 3.17 6.49 12.10
N TYR A 40 4.18 6.42 11.26
CA TYR A 40 4.80 5.14 10.89
C TYR A 40 5.39 4.35 12.06
N TYR A 41 5.89 5.02 13.11
CA TYR A 41 6.50 4.39 14.28
C TYR A 41 5.62 4.43 15.55
N HIS A 42 4.41 4.97 15.45
CA HIS A 42 3.47 5.03 16.57
C HIS A 42 2.05 4.79 16.08
N PRO A 43 1.80 3.63 15.43
CA PRO A 43 0.45 3.33 14.97
C PRO A 43 -0.44 2.83 16.10
N ASP A 44 -1.71 3.20 16.05
CA ASP A 44 -2.78 2.53 16.77
C ASP A 44 -3.28 1.38 15.89
N MET A 45 -3.02 0.16 16.32
CA MET A 45 -3.48 -1.03 15.59
C MET A 45 -4.70 -1.64 16.28
N VAL A 46 -5.63 -2.12 15.48
CA VAL A 46 -6.85 -2.80 15.93
C VAL A 46 -6.76 -4.26 15.56
N ASP A 47 -6.88 -5.13 16.54
CA ASP A 47 -6.97 -6.57 16.37
C ASP A 47 -8.35 -7.03 16.87
N HIS A 48 -9.27 -7.36 15.95
CA HIS A 48 -10.64 -7.80 16.27
C HIS A 48 -11.35 -6.94 17.34
N GLY A 49 -11.22 -5.61 17.23
CA GLY A 49 -11.86 -4.65 18.13
C GLY A 49 -11.00 -4.19 19.31
N GLU A 50 -9.91 -4.87 19.59
CA GLU A 50 -8.95 -4.43 20.61
C GLU A 50 -7.93 -3.47 20.02
N ILE A 51 -7.73 -2.31 20.66
CA ILE A 51 -6.81 -1.29 20.17
C ILE A 51 -5.51 -1.38 20.96
N THR A 52 -4.39 -1.50 20.26
CA THR A 52 -3.05 -1.46 20.82
C THR A 52 -2.26 -0.31 20.21
N VAL A 53 -1.71 0.55 21.07
CA VAL A 53 -0.81 1.62 20.66
C VAL A 53 0.62 1.07 20.63
N HIS A 54 1.22 1.07 19.47
CA HIS A 54 2.61 0.64 19.31
C HIS A 54 3.56 1.83 19.44
N HIS A 55 4.75 1.58 19.99
CA HIS A 55 5.77 2.60 20.20
C HIS A 55 7.12 2.14 19.67
N GLY A 56 7.59 2.81 18.62
CA GLY A 56 8.88 2.51 18.01
C GLY A 56 8.87 1.32 17.03
N GLU A 57 7.70 0.75 16.77
CA GLU A 57 7.50 -0.32 15.79
C GLU A 57 6.99 0.27 14.47
N TYR A 58 7.59 -0.17 13.37
CA TYR A 58 7.27 0.36 12.05
C TYR A 58 5.99 -0.28 11.51
N VAL A 59 4.99 0.53 11.19
CA VAL A 59 3.65 0.04 10.80
C VAL A 59 3.68 -0.91 9.60
N THR A 60 4.59 -0.71 8.66
CA THR A 60 4.75 -1.60 7.49
C THR A 60 5.18 -3.00 7.91
N ASP A 61 6.08 -3.11 8.91
CA ASP A 61 6.52 -4.38 9.47
C ASP A 61 5.37 -5.06 10.24
N LEU A 62 4.65 -4.33 11.09
CA LEU A 62 3.50 -4.85 11.83
C LEU A 62 2.42 -5.43 10.90
N ILE A 63 2.11 -4.71 9.82
CA ILE A 63 1.16 -5.18 8.81
C ILE A 63 1.64 -6.47 8.17
N THR A 64 2.93 -6.54 7.83
CA THR A 64 3.52 -7.72 7.20
C THR A 64 3.58 -8.91 8.14
N ASP A 65 4.02 -8.69 9.38
CA ASP A 65 4.13 -9.76 10.38
C ASP A 65 2.77 -10.41 10.62
N ARG A 66 1.71 -9.63 10.77
CA ARG A 66 0.35 -10.15 10.89
C ARG A 66 -0.12 -10.85 9.60
N ALA A 67 0.18 -10.30 8.44
CA ALA A 67 -0.15 -10.94 7.17
C ALA A 67 0.55 -12.30 6.99
N LEU A 68 1.79 -12.44 7.47
CA LEU A 68 2.53 -13.71 7.47
C LEU A 68 1.90 -14.73 8.44
N GLU A 69 1.44 -14.30 9.61
CA GLU A 69 0.68 -15.14 10.54
C GLU A 69 -0.59 -15.67 9.85
N TYR A 70 -1.39 -14.78 9.27
CA TYR A 70 -2.60 -15.16 8.52
C TYR A 70 -2.29 -16.09 7.34
N LEU A 71 -1.26 -15.79 6.56
CA LEU A 71 -0.87 -16.62 5.42
C LEU A 71 -0.53 -18.05 5.87
N LYS A 72 0.18 -18.20 7.00
CA LYS A 72 0.51 -19.50 7.57
C LYS A 72 -0.75 -20.24 8.00
N GLU A 73 -1.61 -19.62 8.80
CA GLU A 73 -2.84 -20.23 9.33
C GLU A 73 -3.80 -20.63 8.20
N LEU A 74 -3.99 -19.74 7.23
CA LEU A 74 -4.88 -19.95 6.09
C LEU A 74 -4.31 -20.98 5.11
N GLY A 75 -2.99 -21.00 4.91
CA GLY A 75 -2.31 -21.96 4.04
C GLY A 75 -2.32 -23.41 4.57
N GLU A 76 -2.39 -23.57 5.89
CA GLU A 76 -2.55 -24.87 6.55
C GLU A 76 -4.02 -25.37 6.57
N GLY A 77 -4.99 -24.50 6.27
CA GLY A 77 -6.41 -24.80 6.26
C GLY A 77 -6.90 -25.50 4.98
N ASP A 78 -8.08 -26.11 5.06
CA ASP A 78 -8.71 -26.80 3.92
C ASP A 78 -9.53 -25.86 3.00
N ALA A 79 -9.84 -24.65 3.48
CA ALA A 79 -10.65 -23.69 2.73
C ALA A 79 -9.79 -22.81 1.84
N PRO A 80 -10.29 -22.41 0.66
CA PRO A 80 -9.62 -21.35 -0.10
C PRO A 80 -9.61 -20.05 0.68
N PHE A 81 -8.58 -19.23 0.51
CA PHE A 81 -8.45 -17.99 1.25
C PHE A 81 -8.32 -16.75 0.36
N TYR A 82 -8.64 -15.61 0.94
CA TYR A 82 -8.37 -14.28 0.42
C TYR A 82 -7.63 -13.46 1.48
N LEU A 83 -6.39 -13.14 1.22
CA LEU A 83 -5.59 -12.28 2.10
C LEU A 83 -5.39 -10.92 1.44
N SER A 84 -5.86 -9.88 2.09
CA SER A 84 -5.73 -8.49 1.66
C SER A 84 -4.73 -7.76 2.54
N VAL A 85 -3.61 -7.32 1.96
CA VAL A 85 -2.55 -6.61 2.68
C VAL A 85 -2.51 -5.16 2.22
N HIS A 86 -2.90 -4.24 3.11
CA HIS A 86 -3.09 -2.84 2.78
C HIS A 86 -2.06 -1.96 3.49
N TYR A 87 -0.94 -1.72 2.83
CA TYR A 87 0.10 -0.85 3.38
C TYR A 87 -0.33 0.62 3.41
N THR A 88 0.14 1.35 4.44
CA THR A 88 0.07 2.82 4.45
C THR A 88 1.08 3.41 3.47
N ALA A 89 2.24 2.78 3.34
CA ALA A 89 3.29 3.19 2.42
C ALA A 89 2.79 3.19 0.96
N PRO A 90 3.20 4.17 0.14
CA PRO A 90 4.10 5.28 0.44
C PRO A 90 3.38 6.58 0.82
N HIS A 91 2.25 6.55 1.50
CA HIS A 91 1.54 7.74 1.98
C HIS A 91 2.43 8.57 2.92
N SER A 92 2.21 9.89 2.99
CA SER A 92 2.87 10.75 4.00
C SER A 92 2.55 10.29 5.44
N PRO A 93 3.37 10.70 6.43
CA PRO A 93 4.47 11.70 6.42
C PRO A 93 5.75 11.16 5.79
N TRP A 94 6.59 12.06 5.20
CA TRP A 94 7.83 11.68 4.51
C TRP A 94 9.10 12.22 5.18
N GLU A 95 8.98 12.88 6.31
CA GLU A 95 10.13 13.32 7.10
C GLU A 95 10.97 12.08 7.51
N LYS A 96 12.28 12.27 7.55
CA LYS A 96 13.24 11.17 7.75
C LYS A 96 13.02 10.31 9.00
N GLU A 97 12.48 10.92 10.05
CA GLU A 97 12.16 10.25 11.32
C GLU A 97 11.00 9.25 11.22
N HIS A 98 10.23 9.29 10.14
CA HIS A 98 9.11 8.40 9.91
C HIS A 98 9.48 7.13 9.14
N HIS A 99 10.72 6.99 8.68
CA HIS A 99 11.13 5.86 7.84
C HIS A 99 12.43 5.24 8.32
N PRO A 100 12.68 3.94 8.00
CA PRO A 100 13.89 3.25 8.41
C PRO A 100 15.16 3.95 7.92
N ALA A 101 16.09 4.18 8.85
CA ALA A 101 17.32 4.91 8.57
C ALA A 101 18.11 4.34 7.39
N LYS A 102 18.14 3.00 7.25
CA LYS A 102 18.82 2.31 6.13
C LYS A 102 18.33 2.80 4.76
N TRP A 103 17.02 3.03 4.62
CA TRP A 103 16.44 3.47 3.37
C TRP A 103 16.56 4.98 3.18
N ILE A 104 16.47 5.75 4.27
CA ILE A 104 16.75 7.18 4.24
C ILE A 104 18.21 7.43 3.81
N ASP A 105 19.15 6.68 4.34
CA ASP A 105 20.58 6.81 4.01
C ASP A 105 20.90 6.32 2.60
N TYR A 106 20.18 5.28 2.13
CA TYR A 106 20.32 4.78 0.76
C TYR A 106 20.04 5.87 -0.31
N TYR A 107 19.07 6.73 -0.03
CA TYR A 107 18.72 7.84 -0.92
C TYR A 107 19.42 9.15 -0.61
N ASP A 108 20.45 9.14 0.25
CA ASP A 108 21.22 10.36 0.53
C ASP A 108 21.96 10.86 -0.73
N GLY A 109 21.86 12.16 -1.00
CA GLY A 109 22.43 12.78 -2.20
C GLY A 109 21.75 12.39 -3.53
N CYS A 110 20.66 11.63 -3.52
CA CYS A 110 19.91 11.33 -4.74
C CYS A 110 19.20 12.59 -5.27
N THR A 111 19.37 12.86 -6.57
CA THR A 111 18.75 14.03 -7.23
C THR A 111 17.35 13.74 -7.77
N PHE A 112 16.89 12.48 -7.71
CA PHE A 112 15.60 12.01 -8.20
C PHE A 112 15.31 12.44 -9.65
N PRO A 113 16.13 12.03 -10.64
CA PRO A 113 16.04 12.51 -12.01
C PRO A 113 14.76 12.07 -12.74
N SER A 114 14.09 11.03 -12.26
CA SER A 114 12.80 10.56 -12.79
C SER A 114 11.62 11.45 -12.37
N ILE A 115 11.79 12.32 -11.38
CA ILE A 115 10.74 13.21 -10.90
C ILE A 115 11.04 14.63 -11.40
N PRO A 116 10.13 15.27 -12.15
CA PRO A 116 10.35 16.60 -12.69
C PRO A 116 10.46 17.63 -11.56
N ASN A 117 11.32 18.64 -11.79
CA ASN A 117 11.43 19.80 -10.93
C ASN A 117 10.93 21.02 -11.71
N VAL A 118 9.62 21.23 -11.64
CA VAL A 118 8.92 22.30 -12.34
C VAL A 118 8.27 23.26 -11.36
N PRO A 119 7.92 24.50 -11.76
CA PRO A 119 7.20 25.42 -10.89
C PRO A 119 5.88 24.83 -10.38
N ASP A 120 5.46 25.28 -9.21
CA ASP A 120 4.18 24.89 -8.64
C ASP A 120 3.02 25.19 -9.58
N HIS A 121 2.04 24.29 -9.59
CA HIS A 121 0.82 24.47 -10.38
C HIS A 121 0.05 25.71 -9.90
N PRO A 122 -0.50 26.56 -10.79
CA PRO A 122 -1.17 27.80 -10.41
C PRO A 122 -2.38 27.56 -9.48
N ASP A 123 -3.04 26.44 -9.63
CA ASP A 123 -4.20 26.05 -8.82
C ASP A 123 -3.84 25.09 -7.68
N LEU A 124 -2.56 25.02 -7.30
CA LEU A 124 -2.09 24.15 -6.23
C LEU A 124 -2.80 24.46 -4.91
N ARG A 125 -3.29 23.44 -4.26
CA ARG A 125 -3.99 23.55 -2.98
C ARG A 125 -3.00 23.58 -1.83
N THR A 126 -2.82 24.75 -1.19
CA THR A 126 -1.85 24.98 -0.12
C THR A 126 -2.15 24.23 1.17
N GLY A 127 -3.12 23.56 1.43
CA GLY A 127 -3.39 22.78 2.65
C GLY A 127 -3.35 21.27 2.46
N ALA A 128 -3.36 20.81 1.20
CA ALA A 128 -3.28 19.38 0.87
C ALA A 128 -1.89 18.99 0.39
N VAL A 129 -0.95 19.91 0.42
CA VAL A 129 0.35 19.76 -0.17
C VAL A 129 1.37 19.44 0.90
N TYR A 130 1.91 18.31 0.74
CA TYR A 130 3.06 17.90 1.49
C TYR A 130 4.30 18.57 0.87
N GLY A 131 4.68 19.73 1.41
CA GLY A 131 6.05 20.15 1.28
C GLY A 131 6.49 20.93 0.05
N THR A 132 5.75 21.96 -0.35
CA THR A 132 6.37 23.03 -1.12
C THR A 132 7.62 23.52 -0.38
N GLY A 133 8.78 23.51 -1.05
CA GLY A 133 10.07 23.89 -0.47
C GLY A 133 10.88 22.76 0.19
N LYS A 134 10.34 21.54 0.29
CA LYS A 134 11.03 20.37 0.87
C LYS A 134 11.15 19.20 -0.13
N ARG A 135 11.35 19.52 -1.41
CA ARG A 135 11.31 18.51 -2.48
C ARG A 135 12.23 17.31 -2.18
N GLU A 136 13.48 17.55 -1.86
CA GLU A 136 14.46 16.47 -1.66
C GLU A 136 14.10 15.63 -0.43
N GLU A 137 13.71 16.24 0.67
CA GLU A 137 13.29 15.57 1.89
C GLU A 137 12.07 14.69 1.63
N ASN A 138 11.04 15.24 0.97
CA ASN A 138 9.81 14.50 0.66
C ASN A 138 10.05 13.34 -0.30
N LEU A 139 10.86 13.54 -1.35
CA LEU A 139 11.19 12.47 -2.29
C LEU A 139 12.02 11.38 -1.60
N ARG A 140 12.97 11.77 -0.78
CA ARG A 140 13.78 10.84 0.00
C ARG A 140 12.92 9.94 0.90
N GLY A 141 12.00 10.53 1.66
CA GLY A 141 11.08 9.78 2.51
C GLY A 141 10.08 8.93 1.72
N TYR A 142 9.55 9.47 0.62
CA TYR A 142 8.65 8.74 -0.27
C TYR A 142 9.31 7.47 -0.85
N PHE A 143 10.52 7.60 -1.39
CA PHE A 143 11.25 6.45 -1.94
C PHE A 143 11.74 5.50 -0.84
N ALA A 144 12.09 6.02 0.34
CA ALA A 144 12.41 5.18 1.50
C ALA A 144 11.22 4.34 1.96
N ALA A 145 10.02 4.93 1.98
CA ALA A 145 8.78 4.21 2.28
C ALA A 145 8.50 3.09 1.26
N ILE A 146 8.72 3.37 -0.05
CA ILE A 146 8.56 2.36 -1.11
C ILE A 146 9.55 1.22 -0.92
N SER A 147 10.82 1.51 -0.69
CA SER A 147 11.85 0.46 -0.51
C SER A 147 11.62 -0.36 0.75
N ALA A 148 11.14 0.25 1.83
CA ALA A 148 10.76 -0.47 3.04
C ALA A 148 9.56 -1.39 2.78
N MET A 149 8.57 -0.94 2.04
CA MET A 149 7.41 -1.76 1.66
C MET A 149 7.80 -2.89 0.72
N ASP A 150 8.63 -2.64 -0.28
CA ASP A 150 9.11 -3.64 -1.23
C ASP A 150 9.86 -4.78 -0.54
N GLU A 151 10.70 -4.46 0.44
CA GLU A 151 11.35 -5.46 1.30
C GLU A 151 10.34 -6.34 2.04
N GLN A 152 9.26 -5.77 2.53
CA GLN A 152 8.23 -6.52 3.24
C GLN A 152 7.36 -7.36 2.29
N ILE A 153 7.09 -6.87 1.09
CA ILE A 153 6.44 -7.67 0.03
C ILE A 153 7.30 -8.88 -0.32
N GLY A 154 8.63 -8.71 -0.40
CA GLY A 154 9.56 -9.84 -0.59
C GLY A 154 9.33 -10.95 0.42
N ARG A 155 9.22 -10.62 1.72
CA ARG A 155 8.93 -11.60 2.79
C ARG A 155 7.62 -12.36 2.57
N LEU A 156 6.58 -11.69 2.09
CA LEU A 156 5.29 -12.35 1.77
C LEU A 156 5.43 -13.31 0.59
N LEU A 157 6.14 -12.89 -0.47
CA LEU A 157 6.37 -13.74 -1.64
C LEU A 157 7.18 -14.98 -1.28
N ASP A 158 8.26 -14.81 -0.51
CA ASP A 158 9.07 -15.91 0.00
C ASP A 158 8.21 -16.90 0.82
N ALA A 159 7.34 -16.41 1.69
CA ALA A 159 6.46 -17.24 2.49
C ALA A 159 5.43 -18.02 1.64
N VAL A 160 4.91 -17.44 0.57
CA VAL A 160 4.02 -18.14 -0.39
C VAL A 160 4.75 -19.30 -1.07
N GLU A 161 6.01 -19.08 -1.46
CA GLU A 161 6.85 -20.12 -2.07
C GLU A 161 7.23 -21.21 -1.07
N GLU A 162 7.71 -20.85 0.12
CA GLU A 162 8.13 -21.76 1.18
C GLU A 162 7.00 -22.69 1.66
N GLN A 163 5.77 -22.20 1.66
CA GLN A 163 4.57 -22.97 2.00
C GLN A 163 4.03 -23.81 0.82
N GLY A 164 4.64 -23.72 -0.36
CA GLY A 164 4.19 -24.45 -1.55
C GLY A 164 2.85 -23.97 -2.11
N LEU A 165 2.47 -22.73 -1.84
CA LEU A 165 1.18 -22.14 -2.26
C LEU A 165 1.26 -21.46 -3.64
N ALA A 166 2.46 -21.20 -4.18
CA ALA A 166 2.67 -20.35 -5.35
C ALA A 166 1.88 -20.79 -6.59
N ASP A 167 1.82 -22.09 -6.88
CA ASP A 167 1.15 -22.61 -8.09
C ASP A 167 -0.38 -22.47 -8.04
N ASN A 168 -0.96 -22.31 -6.84
CA ASN A 168 -2.40 -22.21 -6.62
C ASN A 168 -2.82 -20.88 -6.00
N THR A 169 -1.98 -19.86 -6.10
CA THR A 169 -2.27 -18.53 -5.56
C THR A 169 -2.13 -17.46 -6.62
N VAL A 170 -3.18 -16.66 -6.79
CA VAL A 170 -3.12 -15.43 -7.59
C VAL A 170 -2.59 -14.32 -6.70
N ILE A 171 -1.46 -13.73 -7.08
CA ILE A 171 -0.88 -12.58 -6.39
C ILE A 171 -1.15 -11.33 -7.22
N LEU A 172 -1.75 -10.32 -6.59
CA LEU A 172 -2.08 -9.07 -7.22
C LEU A 172 -1.48 -7.91 -6.44
N PHE A 173 -0.78 -7.01 -7.14
CA PHE A 173 -0.26 -5.76 -6.59
C PHE A 173 -0.90 -4.57 -7.30
N THR A 174 -1.48 -3.67 -6.53
CA THR A 174 -2.08 -2.44 -7.04
C THR A 174 -2.08 -1.34 -5.98
N ALA A 175 -2.69 -0.19 -6.27
CA ALA A 175 -2.87 0.90 -5.31
C ALA A 175 -4.30 1.44 -5.38
N ASP A 176 -4.71 2.15 -4.33
CA ASP A 176 -6.02 2.79 -4.22
C ASP A 176 -6.16 4.03 -5.11
N ASN A 177 -5.07 4.74 -5.33
CA ASN A 177 -4.99 5.92 -6.19
C ASN A 177 -3.54 6.23 -6.58
N GLY A 178 -3.38 7.09 -7.57
CA GLY A 178 -2.10 7.66 -7.93
C GLY A 178 -1.66 8.80 -7.02
N MET A 179 -0.45 9.31 -7.25
CA MET A 179 0.14 10.42 -6.51
C MET A 179 1.09 11.20 -7.39
N SER A 180 0.93 12.52 -7.44
CA SER A 180 1.91 13.42 -8.04
C SER A 180 2.91 13.85 -6.97
N MET A 181 4.18 13.59 -7.24
CA MET A 181 5.33 13.97 -6.39
C MET A 181 6.14 15.09 -7.06
N GLY A 182 5.46 16.10 -7.62
CA GLY A 182 6.03 17.19 -8.38
C GLY A 182 5.68 17.16 -9.87
N GLN A 183 5.08 16.09 -10.40
CA GLN A 183 4.56 16.07 -11.76
C GLN A 183 3.52 17.17 -11.93
N HIS A 184 3.61 17.92 -13.04
CA HIS A 184 2.76 19.08 -13.31
C HIS A 184 2.83 20.21 -12.26
N GLY A 185 3.86 20.22 -11.40
CA GLY A 185 3.93 21.13 -10.26
C GLY A 185 2.94 20.83 -9.14
N VAL A 186 2.39 19.60 -9.14
CA VAL A 186 1.42 19.15 -8.14
C VAL A 186 2.10 18.19 -7.15
N TRP A 187 1.82 18.41 -5.87
CA TRP A 187 2.20 17.55 -4.77
C TRP A 187 0.93 17.03 -4.11
N GLY A 188 0.42 15.92 -4.60
CA GLY A 188 -0.85 15.38 -4.12
C GLY A 188 -1.55 14.49 -5.13
N LYS A 189 -2.70 14.02 -4.73
CA LYS A 189 -3.64 13.24 -5.54
C LYS A 189 -4.46 14.16 -6.44
N GLY A 190 -5.60 13.71 -6.96
CA GLY A 190 -6.53 14.55 -7.69
C GLY A 190 -6.98 15.80 -6.92
N ASN A 191 -7.06 15.71 -5.59
CA ASN A 191 -7.37 16.82 -4.69
C ASN A 191 -6.18 17.77 -4.42
N GLY A 192 -5.03 17.56 -5.01
CA GLY A 192 -3.86 18.45 -4.91
C GLY A 192 -4.04 19.80 -5.61
N THR A 193 -5.06 19.95 -6.44
CA THR A 193 -5.46 21.21 -7.05
C THR A 193 -6.92 21.54 -6.77
N PHE A 194 -7.32 22.78 -7.00
CA PHE A 194 -8.72 23.16 -7.04
C PHE A 194 -8.98 24.08 -8.26
N PRO A 195 -9.84 23.67 -9.21
CA PRO A 195 -10.58 22.39 -9.28
C PRO A 195 -9.71 21.14 -9.23
N MET A 196 -10.31 20.00 -8.81
CA MET A 196 -9.59 18.73 -8.75
C MET A 196 -9.06 18.34 -10.14
N ASN A 197 -7.84 17.79 -10.17
CA ASN A 197 -7.22 17.31 -11.40
C ASN A 197 -7.46 15.82 -11.64
N MET A 198 -7.30 15.42 -12.90
CA MET A 198 -7.36 14.03 -13.35
C MET A 198 -6.11 13.67 -14.15
N TYR A 199 -4.95 14.19 -13.74
CA TYR A 199 -3.68 13.82 -14.35
C TYR A 199 -3.41 12.32 -14.22
N ASP A 200 -2.75 11.74 -15.20
CA ASP A 200 -2.36 10.34 -15.19
C ASP A 200 -1.66 9.93 -13.89
N SER A 201 -0.76 10.78 -13.38
CA SER A 201 -0.09 10.57 -12.11
C SER A 201 -1.02 10.51 -10.88
N ALA A 202 -2.22 11.10 -10.97
CA ALA A 202 -3.21 11.09 -9.89
C ALA A 202 -4.20 9.92 -9.99
N VAL A 203 -4.44 9.39 -11.21
CA VAL A 203 -5.52 8.40 -11.45
C VAL A 203 -5.02 7.04 -11.89
N LYS A 204 -3.87 6.95 -12.55
CA LYS A 204 -3.27 5.66 -12.93
C LYS A 204 -2.50 5.06 -11.77
N VAL A 205 -2.68 3.77 -11.59
CA VAL A 205 -1.99 2.97 -10.55
C VAL A 205 -1.25 1.81 -11.19
N PRO A 206 -0.19 1.28 -10.57
CA PRO A 206 0.38 0.02 -10.99
C PRO A 206 -0.66 -1.09 -10.87
N PHE A 207 -0.62 -2.04 -11.80
CA PHE A 207 -1.38 -3.26 -11.71
C PHE A 207 -0.50 -4.41 -12.18
N LEU A 208 -0.09 -5.24 -11.25
CA LEU A 208 0.72 -6.43 -11.51
C LEU A 208 -0.05 -7.64 -11.03
N ILE A 209 -0.05 -8.70 -11.84
CA ILE A 209 -0.69 -9.96 -11.47
C ILE A 209 0.26 -11.10 -11.80
N SER A 210 0.35 -12.07 -10.89
CA SER A 210 1.13 -13.28 -11.06
C SER A 210 0.31 -14.50 -10.67
N TRP A 211 0.30 -15.50 -11.55
CA TRP A 211 -0.23 -16.82 -11.29
C TRP A 211 0.58 -17.83 -12.10
N PRO A 212 1.59 -18.47 -11.51
CA PRO A 212 2.47 -19.40 -12.20
C PRO A 212 1.69 -20.51 -12.90
N GLY A 213 2.10 -20.83 -14.13
CA GLY A 213 1.42 -21.85 -14.93
C GLY A 213 0.10 -21.42 -15.60
N HIS A 214 -0.49 -20.31 -15.23
CA HIS A 214 -1.76 -19.79 -15.76
C HIS A 214 -1.62 -18.47 -16.49
N ILE A 215 -0.86 -17.54 -15.95
CA ILE A 215 -0.59 -16.24 -16.56
C ILE A 215 0.86 -16.26 -17.11
N PRO A 216 1.06 -15.98 -18.41
CA PRO A 216 2.41 -15.96 -18.98
C PRO A 216 3.28 -14.88 -18.32
N ALA A 217 4.49 -15.27 -17.91
CA ALA A 217 5.45 -14.33 -17.34
C ALA A 217 5.92 -13.28 -18.38
N ASN A 218 6.31 -12.11 -17.90
CA ASN A 218 6.83 -10.99 -18.72
C ASN A 218 5.87 -10.51 -19.82
N THR A 219 4.58 -10.64 -19.60
CA THR A 219 3.54 -10.17 -20.52
C THR A 219 3.03 -8.81 -20.10
N VAL A 220 2.83 -7.92 -21.06
CA VAL A 220 2.20 -6.61 -20.85
C VAL A 220 0.85 -6.60 -21.55
N CYS A 221 -0.21 -6.31 -20.80
CA CYS A 221 -1.54 -6.06 -21.33
C CYS A 221 -1.79 -4.56 -21.39
N SER A 222 -2.24 -4.05 -22.55
CA SER A 222 -2.53 -2.63 -22.76
C SER A 222 -4.01 -2.27 -22.61
N GLU A 223 -4.85 -3.24 -22.28
CA GLU A 223 -6.27 -3.00 -22.05
C GLU A 223 -6.47 -2.19 -20.76
N MET A 224 -7.46 -1.31 -20.77
CA MET A 224 -7.82 -0.54 -19.58
C MET A 224 -8.65 -1.42 -18.63
N ILE A 225 -8.23 -1.42 -17.37
CA ILE A 225 -8.97 -2.05 -16.28
C ILE A 225 -9.19 -1.07 -15.15
N SER A 226 -10.17 -1.33 -14.33
CA SER A 226 -10.43 -0.63 -13.08
C SER A 226 -10.58 -1.60 -11.91
N ALA A 227 -10.55 -1.10 -10.69
CA ALA A 227 -10.78 -1.92 -9.51
C ALA A 227 -12.15 -2.64 -9.53
N CYS A 228 -13.13 -2.11 -10.26
CA CYS A 228 -14.45 -2.72 -10.40
C CYS A 228 -14.44 -3.99 -11.26
N ASP A 229 -13.40 -4.23 -12.04
CA ASP A 229 -13.28 -5.39 -12.93
C ASP A 229 -12.68 -6.62 -12.22
N LEU A 230 -12.10 -6.43 -11.00
CA LEU A 230 -11.38 -7.50 -10.29
C LEU A 230 -12.28 -8.64 -9.82
N LEU A 231 -13.39 -8.34 -9.15
CA LEU A 231 -14.29 -9.36 -8.61
C LEU A 231 -15.13 -10.10 -9.66
N PRO A 232 -15.54 -9.49 -10.78
CA PRO A 232 -16.25 -10.20 -11.84
C PRO A 232 -15.38 -11.13 -12.66
N THR A 233 -14.04 -10.99 -12.59
CA THR A 233 -13.08 -11.79 -13.35
C THR A 233 -12.71 -13.05 -12.60
#